data_788a9b5739a8a8e4cdec7fa47582da61
#
_entry.id   788a9b5739a8a8e4cdec7fa47582da61
#
_cell.length_a   1.000
_cell.length_b   1.000
_cell.length_c   1.000
_cell.angle_alpha   90.00
_cell.angle_beta   90.00
_cell.angle_gamma   90.00
#
_symmetry.space_group_name_H-M   'P 1'
#
loop_
_entity.id
_entity.type
_entity.pdbx_description
1 polymer ?
#
loop_
_entity_poly.entity_id
_entity_poly.type
_entity_poly.pdbx_seq_one_letter_code
_entity_poly.pdbx_strand_id
1 'polypeptide(L)'
;MNLPVTNPIVRNVPLNKIDSYKLFLDLAEKKFEGYCYLSVLGKYGFEESILLISNGQIIGTIFLISGYDVELYGKEATLYSINSYGASNGILNIFSLTPDQTKLILLFNEKIKFPVNIKDKKGNTLFKDIKYNEKILEEILKEKIKIDRSNREILNEFNLNDLLRE
;
A
#
# COMPACT_ATOMS: atom_id res chain seq x y z
N MET A 1 -5.34 2.71 10.26
CA MET A 1 -4.22 2.20 11.11
C MET A 1 -3.53 3.36 11.79
N ASN A 2 -3.25 3.25 13.09
CA ASN A 2 -2.47 4.28 13.80
C ASN A 2 -0.98 3.94 13.68
N LEU A 3 -0.24 4.78 12.97
CA LEU A 3 1.23 4.71 12.89
C LEU A 3 1.85 5.70 13.87
N PRO A 4 2.98 5.35 14.50
CA PRO A 4 3.71 6.29 15.32
C PRO A 4 4.14 7.51 14.49
N VAL A 5 3.98 8.69 15.06
CA VAL A 5 4.50 9.93 14.47
C VAL A 5 6.00 9.95 14.68
N THR A 6 6.76 9.70 13.64
CA THR A 6 8.23 9.75 13.64
C THR A 6 8.71 10.69 12.53
N ASN A 7 9.92 11.22 12.66
CA ASN A 7 10.51 11.98 11.58
C ASN A 7 10.88 11.06 10.42
N PRO A 8 10.50 11.37 9.17
CA PRO A 8 10.90 10.58 8.03
C PRO A 8 12.42 10.67 7.80
N ILE A 9 13.05 9.53 7.54
CA ILE A 9 14.45 9.47 7.07
C ILE A 9 14.58 9.78 5.58
N VAL A 10 13.48 9.54 4.82
CA VAL A 10 13.30 9.99 3.44
C VAL A 10 11.98 10.72 3.38
N ARG A 11 11.96 11.95 2.85
CA ARG A 11 10.77 12.80 2.87
C ARG A 11 10.44 13.35 1.48
N ASN A 12 9.19 13.10 1.05
CA ASN A 12 8.60 13.68 -0.17
C ASN A 12 9.47 13.50 -1.43
N VAL A 13 10.08 12.33 -1.59
CA VAL A 13 10.92 12.06 -2.76
C VAL A 13 10.04 11.57 -3.91
N PRO A 14 10.09 12.24 -5.09
CA PRO A 14 9.38 11.77 -6.27
C PRO A 14 9.84 10.38 -6.69
N LEU A 15 8.89 9.48 -6.98
CA LEU A 15 9.17 8.08 -7.28
C LEU A 15 10.00 7.91 -8.55
N ASN A 16 9.85 8.80 -9.55
CA ASN A 16 10.65 8.81 -10.77
C ASN A 16 12.14 9.16 -10.56
N LYS A 17 12.53 9.60 -9.36
CA LYS A 17 13.94 9.83 -8.96
C LYS A 17 14.51 8.66 -8.17
N ILE A 18 13.73 7.60 -7.94
CA ILE A 18 14.09 6.46 -7.13
C ILE A 18 14.21 5.22 -8.02
N ASP A 19 15.30 4.50 -7.85
CA ASP A 19 15.43 3.13 -8.33
C ASP A 19 14.85 2.21 -7.25
N SER A 20 13.60 1.78 -7.44
CA SER A 20 12.89 0.93 -6.46
C SER A 20 13.65 -0.38 -6.19
N TYR A 21 14.30 -0.96 -7.21
CA TYR A 21 15.12 -2.16 -7.02
C TYR A 21 16.25 -1.92 -6.04
N LYS A 22 17.06 -0.86 -6.26
CA LYS A 22 18.20 -0.53 -5.39
C LYS A 22 17.75 -0.13 -3.99
N LEU A 23 16.66 0.65 -3.88
CA LEU A 23 16.11 1.05 -2.59
C LEU A 23 15.77 -0.17 -1.75
N PHE A 24 14.96 -1.10 -2.28
CA PHE A 24 14.55 -2.26 -1.50
C PHE A 24 15.66 -3.28 -1.27
N LEU A 25 16.65 -3.34 -2.17
CA LEU A 25 17.88 -4.10 -1.93
C LEU A 25 18.63 -3.55 -0.71
N ASP A 26 18.84 -2.23 -0.66
CA ASP A 26 19.51 -1.53 0.46
C ASP A 26 18.77 -1.71 1.79
N LEU A 27 17.42 -1.56 1.79
CA LEU A 27 16.60 -1.79 2.98
C LEU A 27 16.73 -3.23 3.50
N ALA A 28 16.77 -4.21 2.59
CA ALA A 28 16.95 -5.61 2.97
C ALA A 28 18.35 -5.89 3.53
N GLU A 29 19.41 -5.33 2.91
CA GLU A 29 20.79 -5.53 3.35
C GLU A 29 21.09 -4.87 4.69
N LYS A 30 20.54 -3.70 4.92
CA LYS A 30 20.65 -2.96 6.18
C LYS A 30 19.75 -3.50 7.30
N LYS A 31 18.96 -4.56 7.03
CA LYS A 31 17.98 -5.11 7.97
C LYS A 31 17.09 -4.00 8.55
N PHE A 32 16.58 -3.16 7.67
CA PHE A 32 15.82 -1.97 8.03
C PHE A 32 14.59 -2.31 8.88
N GLU A 33 14.32 -1.44 9.87
CA GLU A 33 13.13 -1.42 10.71
C GLU A 33 12.35 -0.14 10.47
N GLY A 34 11.09 -0.26 10.03
CA GLY A 34 10.28 0.92 9.77
C GLY A 34 9.17 0.68 8.76
N TYR A 35 8.72 1.72 8.10
CA TYR A 35 7.73 1.60 7.03
C TYR A 35 8.01 2.57 5.88
N CYS A 36 7.61 2.13 4.69
CA CYS A 36 7.56 2.94 3.49
C CYS A 36 6.12 3.37 3.25
N TYR A 37 5.88 4.67 3.11
CA TYR A 37 4.60 5.25 2.71
C TYR A 37 4.72 5.81 1.31
N LEU A 38 3.98 5.25 0.37
CA LEU A 38 3.93 5.68 -1.01
C LEU A 38 2.54 6.21 -1.32
N SER A 39 2.47 7.37 -1.96
CA SER A 39 1.25 7.91 -2.55
C SER A 39 1.46 8.11 -4.05
N VAL A 40 0.58 7.56 -4.86
CA VAL A 40 0.59 7.64 -6.32
C VAL A 40 -0.72 8.25 -6.79
N LEU A 41 -0.67 9.21 -7.71
CA LEU A 41 -1.87 9.67 -8.41
C LEU A 41 -2.09 8.77 -9.62
N GLY A 42 -2.94 7.76 -9.45
CA GLY A 42 -3.35 6.84 -10.51
C GLY A 42 -4.57 7.35 -11.29
N LYS A 43 -5.01 6.56 -12.24
CA LYS A 43 -6.20 6.84 -13.07
C LYS A 43 -7.50 6.97 -12.24
N TYR A 44 -7.58 6.25 -11.14
CA TYR A 44 -8.77 6.14 -10.29
C TYR A 44 -8.68 6.98 -9.01
N GLY A 45 -7.72 7.87 -8.91
CA GLY A 45 -7.49 8.71 -7.74
C GLY A 45 -6.17 8.38 -7.04
N PHE A 46 -6.08 8.74 -5.76
CA PHE A 46 -4.88 8.46 -4.99
C PHE A 46 -4.85 7.01 -4.53
N GLU A 47 -3.73 6.36 -4.85
CA GLU A 47 -3.34 5.06 -4.33
C GLU A 47 -2.34 5.30 -3.21
N GLU A 48 -2.62 4.78 -2.04
CA GLU A 48 -1.73 4.90 -0.89
C GLU A 48 -1.30 3.52 -0.43
N SER A 49 -0.02 3.36 -0.23
CA SER A 49 0.59 2.09 0.17
C SER A 49 1.47 2.28 1.39
N ILE A 50 1.31 1.39 2.36
CA ILE A 50 2.17 1.30 3.53
C ILE A 50 2.77 -0.10 3.58
N LEU A 51 4.09 -0.18 3.40
CA LEU A 51 4.87 -1.41 3.57
C LEU A 51 5.58 -1.36 4.92
N LEU A 52 5.15 -2.17 5.87
CA LEU A 52 5.82 -2.33 7.16
C LEU A 52 6.97 -3.33 7.00
N ILE A 53 8.17 -2.91 7.38
CA ILE A 53 9.41 -3.67 7.20
C ILE A 53 10.04 -3.93 8.57
N SER A 54 10.44 -5.17 8.80
CA SER A 54 11.18 -5.58 9.98
C SER A 54 12.33 -6.50 9.58
N ASN A 55 13.52 -6.25 10.10
CA ASN A 55 14.73 -6.99 9.79
C ASN A 55 14.96 -7.14 8.27
N GLY A 56 14.60 -6.09 7.50
CA GLY A 56 14.72 -6.08 6.04
C GLY A 56 13.73 -6.98 5.29
N GLN A 57 12.62 -7.37 5.91
CA GLN A 57 11.53 -8.13 5.31
C GLN A 57 10.22 -7.34 5.38
N ILE A 58 9.39 -7.41 4.37
CA ILE A 58 8.01 -6.91 4.47
C ILE A 58 7.27 -7.86 5.41
N ILE A 59 6.65 -7.32 6.46
CA ILE A 59 5.93 -8.11 7.47
C ILE A 59 4.44 -7.79 7.50
N GLY A 60 4.04 -6.69 6.87
CA GLY A 60 2.65 -6.28 6.78
C GLY A 60 2.45 -5.20 5.73
N THR A 61 1.25 -5.15 5.16
CA THR A 61 0.92 -4.20 4.09
C THR A 61 -0.50 -3.71 4.20
N ILE A 62 -0.68 -2.43 3.87
CA ILE A 62 -1.97 -1.78 3.63
C ILE A 62 -1.91 -1.12 2.27
N PHE A 63 -3.00 -1.21 1.53
CA PHE A 63 -3.20 -0.52 0.27
C PHE A 63 -4.59 0.10 0.22
N LEU A 64 -4.66 1.37 -0.16
CA LEU A 64 -5.87 2.17 -0.17
C LEU A 64 -6.05 2.78 -1.55
N ILE A 65 -7.31 2.92 -2.01
CA ILE A 65 -7.66 3.76 -3.15
C ILE A 65 -8.63 4.81 -2.64
N SER A 66 -8.14 6.03 -2.44
CA SER A 66 -8.94 7.15 -1.99
C SER A 66 -9.99 7.52 -3.03
N GLY A 67 -11.23 7.73 -2.61
CA GLY A 67 -12.36 8.03 -3.49
C GLY A 67 -13.24 6.84 -3.83
N TYR A 68 -12.80 5.61 -3.59
CA TYR A 68 -13.59 4.39 -3.78
C TYR A 68 -13.79 3.58 -2.50
N ASP A 69 -13.30 4.08 -1.38
CA ASP A 69 -13.37 3.38 -0.08
C ASP A 69 -12.86 1.94 -0.17
N VAL A 70 -11.78 1.75 -0.96
CA VAL A 70 -11.10 0.46 -1.10
C VAL A 70 -9.94 0.42 -0.12
N GLU A 71 -9.98 -0.55 0.76
CA GLU A 71 -8.92 -0.80 1.74
C GLU A 71 -8.55 -2.28 1.72
N LEU A 72 -7.32 -2.59 1.33
CA LEU A 72 -6.79 -3.95 1.22
C LEU A 72 -5.69 -4.17 2.25
N TYR A 73 -5.50 -5.44 2.64
CA TYR A 73 -4.56 -5.84 3.69
C TYR A 73 -3.77 -7.08 3.31
N GLY A 74 -2.58 -7.21 3.92
CA GLY A 74 -1.78 -8.42 3.85
C GLY A 74 -1.34 -8.77 2.43
N LYS A 75 -1.59 -10.01 2.00
CA LYS A 75 -1.13 -10.53 0.71
C LYS A 75 -1.61 -9.72 -0.48
N GLU A 76 -2.90 -9.43 -0.51
CA GLU A 76 -3.52 -8.69 -1.60
C GLU A 76 -2.96 -7.26 -1.66
N ALA A 77 -2.95 -6.55 -0.53
CA ALA A 77 -2.33 -5.23 -0.43
C ALA A 77 -0.87 -5.22 -0.90
N THR A 78 -0.11 -6.28 -0.63
CA THR A 78 1.29 -6.37 -1.05
C THR A 78 1.43 -6.39 -2.56
N LEU A 79 0.58 -7.12 -3.28
CA LEU A 79 0.60 -7.19 -4.74
C LEU A 79 0.33 -5.82 -5.38
N TYR A 80 -0.71 -5.11 -4.89
CA TYR A 80 -1.05 -3.78 -5.40
C TYR A 80 0.00 -2.73 -5.02
N SER A 81 0.53 -2.81 -3.81
CA SER A 81 1.63 -1.94 -3.38
C SER A 81 2.85 -2.09 -4.27
N ILE A 82 3.29 -3.31 -4.57
CA ILE A 82 4.42 -3.56 -5.47
C ILE A 82 4.14 -2.94 -6.84
N ASN A 83 2.93 -3.11 -7.40
CA ASN A 83 2.54 -2.50 -8.67
C ASN A 83 2.71 -0.98 -8.65
N SER A 84 2.28 -0.30 -7.58
CA SER A 84 2.36 1.17 -7.47
C SER A 84 3.79 1.70 -7.41
N TYR A 85 4.77 0.89 -6.96
CA TYR A 85 6.20 1.26 -7.04
C TYR A 85 6.74 1.31 -8.48
N GLY A 86 6.01 0.81 -9.47
CA GLY A 86 6.32 0.96 -10.88
C GLY A 86 5.79 2.25 -11.52
N ALA A 87 5.05 3.08 -10.78
CA ALA A 87 4.49 4.34 -11.28
C ALA A 87 5.57 5.43 -11.41
N SER A 88 5.34 6.39 -12.30
CA SER A 88 6.25 7.54 -12.49
C SER A 88 5.88 8.76 -11.65
N ASN A 89 4.63 8.85 -11.18
CA ASN A 89 4.02 10.02 -10.54
C ASN A 89 3.63 9.75 -9.07
N GLY A 90 4.55 9.20 -8.31
CA GLY A 90 4.36 8.95 -6.88
C GLY A 90 5.29 9.77 -6.00
N ILE A 91 4.96 9.82 -4.71
CA ILE A 91 5.78 10.44 -3.66
C ILE A 91 6.03 9.39 -2.59
N LEU A 92 7.31 9.17 -2.27
CA LEU A 92 7.75 8.23 -1.26
C LEU A 92 8.23 8.95 0.00
N ASN A 93 7.80 8.41 1.14
CA ASN A 93 8.33 8.74 2.46
C ASN A 93 8.77 7.43 3.15
N ILE A 94 9.86 7.47 3.89
CA ILE A 94 10.37 6.33 4.66
C ILE A 94 10.56 6.76 6.12
N PHE A 95 10.04 5.96 7.03
CA PHE A 95 10.05 6.23 8.46
C PHE A 95 10.74 5.08 9.20
N SER A 96 11.70 5.42 10.05
CA SER A 96 12.33 4.44 10.92
C SER A 96 11.47 4.18 12.16
N LEU A 97 11.41 2.93 12.57
CA LEU A 97 10.76 2.47 13.81
C LEU A 97 11.75 1.70 14.66
N THR A 98 11.43 1.55 15.94
CA THR A 98 12.08 0.56 16.79
C THR A 98 11.42 -0.82 16.58
N PRO A 99 12.12 -1.93 16.89
CA PRO A 99 11.51 -3.26 16.82
C PRO A 99 10.25 -3.40 17.68
N ASP A 100 10.19 -2.71 18.83
CA ASP A 100 9.01 -2.75 19.69
C ASP A 100 7.83 -1.99 19.10
N GLN A 101 8.06 -0.84 18.46
CA GLN A 101 7.02 -0.12 17.73
C GLN A 101 6.46 -0.98 16.58
N THR A 102 7.33 -1.67 15.84
CA THR A 102 6.92 -2.58 14.77
C THR A 102 6.06 -3.73 15.31
N LYS A 103 6.46 -4.35 16.42
CA LYS A 103 5.66 -5.41 17.07
C LYS A 103 4.29 -4.91 17.53
N LEU A 104 4.22 -3.72 18.14
CA LEU A 104 2.97 -3.11 18.57
C LEU A 104 2.03 -2.84 17.40
N ILE A 105 2.55 -2.32 16.28
CA ILE A 105 1.75 -2.10 15.07
C ILE A 105 1.12 -3.41 14.60
N LEU A 106 1.90 -4.50 14.54
CA LEU A 106 1.39 -5.81 14.13
C LEU A 106 0.39 -6.41 15.11
N LEU A 107 0.60 -6.18 16.41
CA LEU A 107 -0.30 -6.68 17.45
C LEU A 107 -1.70 -6.07 17.35
N PHE A 108 -1.76 -4.77 17.08
CA PHE A 108 -3.04 -4.05 16.94
C PHE A 108 -3.65 -4.11 15.54
N ASN A 109 -2.93 -4.65 14.55
CA ASN A 109 -3.37 -4.70 13.16
C ASN A 109 -3.10 -6.07 12.53
N GLU A 110 -3.64 -7.14 13.10
CA GLU A 110 -3.35 -8.51 12.65
C GLU A 110 -3.65 -8.76 11.17
N LYS A 111 -4.69 -8.13 10.64
CA LYS A 111 -5.09 -8.26 9.23
C LYS A 111 -4.05 -7.83 8.21
N ILE A 112 -3.08 -6.96 8.61
CA ILE A 112 -2.02 -6.53 7.70
C ILE A 112 -0.90 -7.55 7.55
N LYS A 113 -0.81 -8.53 8.45
CA LYS A 113 0.31 -9.49 8.50
C LYS A 113 0.40 -10.31 7.22
N PHE A 114 1.49 -10.14 6.54
CA PHE A 114 1.89 -10.99 5.41
C PHE A 114 3.41 -10.93 5.25
N PRO A 115 4.15 -11.78 5.97
CA PRO A 115 5.61 -11.77 5.88
C PRO A 115 6.07 -12.28 4.53
N VAL A 116 6.86 -11.46 3.83
CA VAL A 116 7.47 -11.81 2.56
C VAL A 116 8.89 -11.28 2.48
N ASN A 117 9.81 -12.12 2.00
CA ASN A 117 11.18 -11.70 1.79
C ASN A 117 11.25 -10.69 0.65
N ILE A 118 11.91 -9.57 0.88
CA ILE A 118 12.20 -8.57 -0.17
C ILE A 118 13.08 -9.19 -1.25
N LYS A 119 14.05 -10.03 -0.87
CA LYS A 119 14.93 -10.75 -1.79
C LYS A 119 14.40 -12.16 -2.09
N ASP A 120 14.44 -12.53 -3.36
CA ASP A 120 14.21 -13.91 -3.78
C ASP A 120 15.43 -14.81 -3.48
N LYS A 121 15.31 -16.11 -3.77
CA LYS A 121 16.42 -17.08 -3.59
C LYS A 121 17.65 -16.79 -4.46
N LYS A 122 17.49 -15.98 -5.51
CA LYS A 122 18.58 -15.57 -6.43
C LYS A 122 19.18 -14.23 -6.05
N GLY A 123 18.70 -13.60 -4.97
CA GLY A 123 19.14 -12.28 -4.49
C GLY A 123 18.54 -11.07 -5.22
N ASN A 124 17.57 -11.27 -6.13
CA ASN A 124 16.81 -10.17 -6.70
C ASN A 124 15.74 -9.71 -5.73
N THR A 125 15.32 -8.44 -5.85
CA THR A 125 14.19 -7.95 -5.06
C THR A 125 12.86 -8.19 -5.78
N LEU A 126 11.76 -8.21 -5.02
CA LEU A 126 10.40 -8.20 -5.55
C LEU A 126 10.10 -6.97 -6.43
N PHE A 127 10.94 -5.94 -6.32
CA PHE A 127 10.82 -4.65 -7.00
C PHE A 127 11.67 -4.57 -8.27
N LYS A 128 12.18 -5.70 -8.78
CA LYS A 128 12.95 -5.75 -10.02
C LYS A 128 12.03 -5.63 -11.23
N ASP A 129 12.39 -4.74 -12.16
CA ASP A 129 11.71 -4.56 -13.46
C ASP A 129 10.19 -4.33 -13.38
N ILE A 130 9.72 -3.70 -12.27
CA ILE A 130 8.31 -3.41 -12.07
C ILE A 130 7.86 -2.33 -13.06
N LYS A 131 6.71 -2.60 -13.68
CA LYS A 131 5.99 -1.62 -14.50
C LYS A 131 4.59 -1.44 -13.91
N TYR A 132 4.20 -0.19 -13.71
CA TYR A 132 2.86 0.13 -13.24
C TYR A 132 1.81 -0.34 -14.26
N ASN A 133 0.84 -1.09 -13.78
CA ASN A 133 -0.25 -1.64 -14.57
C ASN A 133 -1.61 -1.22 -13.98
N GLU A 134 -2.28 -0.27 -14.61
CA GLU A 134 -3.58 0.23 -14.19
C GLU A 134 -4.70 -0.82 -14.25
N LYS A 135 -4.58 -1.83 -15.14
CA LYS A 135 -5.61 -2.86 -15.30
C LYS A 135 -5.81 -3.72 -14.06
N ILE A 136 -4.76 -3.88 -13.25
CA ILE A 136 -4.82 -4.63 -12.00
C ILE A 136 -5.84 -3.98 -11.04
N LEU A 137 -5.93 -2.66 -11.04
CA LEU A 137 -6.88 -1.92 -10.19
C LEU A 137 -8.32 -1.96 -10.73
N GLU A 138 -8.48 -2.09 -12.05
CA GLU A 138 -9.81 -2.15 -12.68
C GLU A 138 -10.64 -3.33 -12.16
N GLU A 139 -10.02 -4.46 -11.85
CA GLU A 139 -10.72 -5.66 -11.39
C GLU A 139 -11.37 -5.41 -10.03
N ILE A 140 -10.63 -4.84 -9.07
CA ILE A 140 -11.17 -4.50 -7.75
C ILE A 140 -12.28 -3.45 -7.86
N LEU A 141 -12.03 -2.41 -8.66
CA LEU A 141 -12.98 -1.32 -8.80
C LEU A 141 -14.27 -1.74 -9.50
N LYS A 142 -14.21 -2.68 -10.45
CA LYS A 142 -15.42 -3.24 -11.09
C LYS A 142 -16.33 -3.95 -10.09
N GLU A 143 -15.77 -4.70 -9.17
CA GLU A 143 -16.55 -5.35 -8.11
C GLU A 143 -17.18 -4.32 -7.16
N LYS A 144 -16.38 -3.35 -6.71
CA LYS A 144 -16.86 -2.28 -5.82
C LYS A 144 -17.95 -1.43 -6.49
N ILE A 145 -17.75 -1.01 -7.74
CA ILE A 145 -18.76 -0.23 -8.51
C ILE A 145 -20.05 -1.02 -8.69
N LYS A 146 -19.99 -2.33 -8.90
CA LYS A 146 -21.19 -3.18 -8.98
C LYS A 146 -21.97 -3.18 -7.66
N ILE A 147 -21.26 -3.34 -6.55
CA ILE A 147 -21.87 -3.33 -5.20
C ILE A 147 -22.52 -1.97 -4.93
N ASP A 148 -21.83 -0.87 -5.23
CA ASP A 148 -22.36 0.49 -5.03
C ASP A 148 -23.58 0.78 -5.89
N ARG A 149 -23.60 0.31 -7.15
CA ARG A 149 -24.79 0.43 -8.03
C ARG A 149 -25.96 -0.36 -7.50
N SER A 150 -25.74 -1.61 -7.11
CA SER A 150 -26.79 -2.46 -6.54
C SER A 150 -27.36 -1.84 -5.26
N ASN A 151 -26.52 -1.32 -4.37
CA ASN A 151 -26.96 -0.65 -3.15
C ASN A 151 -27.78 0.62 -3.44
N ARG A 152 -27.37 1.43 -4.42
CA ARG A 152 -28.14 2.62 -4.86
C ARG A 152 -29.49 2.25 -5.48
N GLU A 153 -29.55 1.20 -6.29
CA GLU A 153 -30.80 0.69 -6.86
C GLU A 153 -31.76 0.24 -5.76
N ILE A 154 -31.28 -0.50 -4.76
CA ILE A 154 -32.07 -0.93 -3.59
C ILE A 154 -32.57 0.29 -2.80
N LEU A 155 -31.69 1.27 -2.50
CA LEU A 155 -32.08 2.48 -1.77
C LEU A 155 -33.11 3.32 -2.53
N ASN A 156 -33.02 3.36 -3.87
CA ASN A 156 -34.03 4.00 -4.74
C ASN A 156 -35.37 3.29 -4.68
N GLU A 157 -35.40 1.96 -4.73
CA GLU A 157 -36.63 1.15 -4.65
C GLU A 157 -37.36 1.38 -3.31
N PHE A 158 -36.62 1.58 -2.23
CA PHE A 158 -37.17 1.84 -0.90
C PHE A 158 -37.35 3.32 -0.58
N ASN A 159 -37.11 4.27 -1.51
CA ASN A 159 -37.15 5.72 -1.31
C ASN A 159 -36.25 6.22 -0.15
N LEU A 160 -35.13 5.55 0.09
CA LEU A 160 -34.19 5.84 1.18
C LEU A 160 -32.98 6.68 0.71
N ASN A 161 -33.12 7.47 -0.34
CA ASN A 161 -32.02 8.24 -0.95
C ASN A 161 -31.40 9.28 0.01
N ASP A 162 -32.12 9.67 1.06
CA ASP A 162 -31.61 10.63 2.03
C ASP A 162 -30.48 10.05 2.91
N LEU A 163 -30.33 8.73 2.97
CA LEU A 163 -29.25 8.04 3.68
C LEU A 163 -27.90 8.07 2.93
N LEU A 164 -27.89 8.55 1.68
CA LEU A 164 -26.66 8.69 0.88
C LEU A 164 -26.00 10.08 1.01
N ARG A 165 -26.52 10.97 1.88
CA ARG A 165 -26.07 12.38 1.99
C ARG A 165 -25.18 12.67 3.20
N GLU A 166 -24.68 11.64 3.90
CA GLU A 166 -23.70 11.81 4.99
C GLU A 166 -22.26 11.55 4.54
#